data_9d6435e62aa14ae8dcb540929b1dc7c6
#
_entry.id   9d6435e62aa14ae8dcb540929b1dc7c6
#
_cell.length_a   1.000
_cell.length_b   1.000
_cell.length_c   1.000
_cell.angle_alpha   90.00
_cell.angle_beta   90.00
_cell.angle_gamma   90.00
#
_symmetry.space_group_name_H-M   'P 1'
#
loop_
_entity.id
_entity.type
_entity.pdbx_description
1 polymer ?
#
loop_
_entity_poly.entity_id
_entity_poly.type
_entity_poly.pdbx_seq_one_letter_code
_entity_poly.pdbx_strand_id
1 'polypeptide(L)'
;GNVSRLAAGHAAHDMLLWGSRGMGKSALLRAAVVATQGDDPNRIALVQVAPEALGSLAQLFTELSVQPRQFLVFIDDLGFEDQDSAGPRALRSWLEGGIEARPRNVRIAVTSNRRAIVPRHLAEQDDPINPRDAVDDRLALADRFGLSIGFHNCSQDDYLAIVAGYCTQYGLDWDEAAALEWSKRRGARSGRVAWQFVTELAGRAGKAL
;
A
#
# COMPACT_ATOMS: atom_id res chain seq x y z
N GLY A 1 3.09 -16.40 -1.50
CA GLY A 1 3.43 -15.22 -0.68
C GLY A 1 2.54 -15.05 0.55
N ASN A 2 2.61 -13.89 1.22
CA ASN A 2 1.86 -13.65 2.47
C ASN A 2 0.33 -13.70 2.28
N VAL A 3 -0.18 -13.10 1.19
CA VAL A 3 -1.61 -13.11 0.83
C VAL A 3 -2.09 -14.55 0.53
N SER A 4 -1.27 -15.35 -0.15
CA SER A 4 -1.61 -16.74 -0.45
C SER A 4 -1.67 -17.61 0.83
N ARG A 5 -0.80 -17.34 1.83
CA ARG A 5 -0.88 -18.00 3.14
C ARG A 5 -2.18 -17.64 3.87
N LEU A 6 -2.54 -16.36 3.88
CA LEU A 6 -3.82 -15.92 4.45
C LEU A 6 -4.99 -16.65 3.77
N ALA A 7 -5.04 -16.64 2.44
CA ALA A 7 -6.11 -17.28 1.67
C ALA A 7 -6.24 -18.79 1.93
N ALA A 8 -5.14 -19.44 2.30
CA ALA A 8 -5.11 -20.84 2.70
C ALA A 8 -5.44 -21.08 4.20
N GLY A 9 -5.79 -20.04 4.95
CA GLY A 9 -6.01 -20.12 6.40
C GLY A 9 -4.76 -20.35 7.23
N HIS A 10 -3.58 -20.16 6.63
CA HIS A 10 -2.30 -20.32 7.32
C HIS A 10 -1.88 -19.02 8.02
N ALA A 11 -0.88 -19.12 8.90
CA ALA A 11 -0.29 -17.97 9.56
C ALA A 11 0.25 -16.97 8.54
N ALA A 12 -0.21 -15.73 8.64
CA ALA A 12 0.16 -14.61 7.78
C ALA A 12 0.36 -13.35 8.63
N HIS A 13 1.19 -12.44 8.15
CA HIS A 13 1.49 -11.17 8.79
C HIS A 13 0.54 -10.07 8.34
N ASP A 14 0.33 -9.09 9.20
CA ASP A 14 -0.12 -7.78 8.79
C ASP A 14 0.96 -7.09 7.97
N MET A 15 0.54 -6.22 7.04
CA MET A 15 1.41 -5.67 6.03
C MET A 15 1.42 -4.16 6.05
N LEU A 16 2.60 -3.57 5.98
CA LEU A 16 2.81 -2.16 5.75
C LEU A 16 3.56 -1.96 4.43
N LEU A 17 2.95 -1.22 3.50
CA LEU A 17 3.57 -0.79 2.26
C LEU A 17 3.80 0.72 2.33
N TRP A 18 5.05 1.15 2.36
CA TRP A 18 5.40 2.55 2.56
C TRP A 18 6.32 3.10 1.47
N GLY A 19 6.38 4.41 1.34
CA GLY A 19 7.31 5.08 0.43
C GLY A 19 6.64 5.93 -0.63
N SER A 20 7.35 6.16 -1.73
CA SER A 20 7.03 7.18 -2.73
C SER A 20 5.64 7.03 -3.35
N ARG A 21 4.97 8.17 -3.59
CA ARG A 21 3.66 8.22 -4.24
C ARG A 21 3.74 7.70 -5.68
N GLY A 22 2.65 7.05 -6.12
CA GLY A 22 2.54 6.58 -7.50
C GLY A 22 3.40 5.36 -7.85
N MET A 23 4.04 4.71 -6.87
CA MET A 23 4.93 3.56 -7.08
C MET A 23 4.22 2.21 -7.04
N GLY A 24 2.88 2.19 -7.03
CA GLY A 24 2.12 0.95 -7.17
C GLY A 24 1.83 0.21 -5.87
N LYS A 25 2.00 0.80 -4.67
CA LYS A 25 1.70 0.16 -3.38
C LYS A 25 0.31 -0.49 -3.34
N SER A 26 -0.72 0.30 -3.57
CA SER A 26 -2.12 -0.16 -3.55
C SER A 26 -2.42 -1.11 -4.72
N ALA A 27 -1.80 -0.90 -5.88
CA ALA A 27 -1.92 -1.78 -7.04
C ALA A 27 -1.34 -3.16 -6.76
N LEU A 28 -0.17 -3.24 -6.10
CA LEU A 28 0.45 -4.52 -5.71
C LEU A 28 -0.47 -5.33 -4.80
N LEU A 29 -1.10 -4.70 -3.81
CA LEU A 29 -2.03 -5.39 -2.90
C LEU A 29 -3.24 -5.94 -3.64
N ARG A 30 -3.86 -5.13 -4.49
CA ARG A 30 -5.00 -5.56 -5.30
C ARG A 30 -4.62 -6.71 -6.25
N ALA A 31 -3.51 -6.57 -6.94
CA ALA A 31 -2.99 -7.62 -7.84
C ALA A 31 -2.68 -8.93 -7.09
N ALA A 32 -2.10 -8.83 -5.88
CA ALA A 32 -1.80 -9.99 -5.06
C ALA A 32 -3.09 -10.72 -4.60
N VAL A 33 -4.15 -9.98 -4.29
CA VAL A 33 -5.46 -10.58 -3.95
C VAL A 33 -6.07 -11.26 -5.16
N VAL A 34 -6.16 -10.57 -6.32
CA VAL A 34 -6.71 -11.13 -7.57
C VAL A 34 -5.94 -12.38 -7.99
N ALA A 35 -4.60 -12.33 -8.00
CA ALA A 35 -3.77 -13.50 -8.34
C ALA A 35 -3.94 -14.67 -7.34
N THR A 36 -4.31 -14.38 -6.09
CA THR A 36 -4.54 -15.41 -5.07
C THR A 36 -5.94 -15.99 -5.14
N GLN A 37 -6.93 -15.20 -5.52
CA GLN A 37 -8.29 -15.67 -5.77
C GLN A 37 -8.29 -16.71 -6.90
N GLY A 38 -7.56 -16.46 -7.99
CA GLY A 38 -7.61 -17.33 -9.17
C GLY A 38 -9.05 -17.54 -9.62
N ASP A 39 -9.46 -18.81 -9.75
CA ASP A 39 -10.80 -19.18 -10.16
C ASP A 39 -11.82 -19.26 -8.99
N ASP A 40 -11.37 -19.07 -7.76
CA ASP A 40 -12.24 -19.07 -6.57
C ASP A 40 -12.29 -17.69 -5.89
N PRO A 41 -13.27 -16.84 -6.26
CA PRO A 41 -13.43 -15.52 -5.65
C PRO A 41 -13.81 -15.58 -4.16
N ASN A 42 -14.26 -16.72 -3.65
CA ASN A 42 -14.61 -16.89 -2.23
C ASN A 42 -13.41 -17.18 -1.34
N ARG A 43 -12.26 -17.49 -1.90
CA ARG A 43 -11.05 -17.85 -1.17
C ARG A 43 -10.53 -16.73 -0.27
N ILE A 44 -10.55 -15.51 -0.77
CA ILE A 44 -10.13 -14.30 -0.04
C ILE A 44 -10.91 -13.09 -0.53
N ALA A 45 -11.23 -12.15 0.36
CA ALA A 45 -11.77 -10.86 -0.02
C ALA A 45 -10.85 -9.71 0.40
N LEU A 46 -10.81 -8.68 -0.42
CA LEU A 46 -10.23 -7.38 -0.06
C LEU A 46 -11.35 -6.48 0.43
N VAL A 47 -11.24 -6.00 1.67
CA VAL A 47 -12.18 -5.06 2.28
C VAL A 47 -11.46 -3.74 2.48
N GLN A 48 -11.80 -2.72 1.70
CA GLN A 48 -11.18 -1.41 1.85
C GLN A 48 -11.92 -0.59 2.92
N VAL A 49 -11.15 -0.05 3.86
CA VAL A 49 -11.62 0.84 4.92
C VAL A 49 -10.97 2.20 4.74
N ALA A 50 -11.79 3.24 4.70
CA ALA A 50 -11.29 4.61 4.64
C ALA A 50 -10.61 4.99 5.99
N PRO A 51 -9.55 5.79 5.98
CA PRO A 51 -8.86 6.20 7.21
C PRO A 51 -9.79 6.81 8.26
N GLU A 52 -10.81 7.53 7.82
CA GLU A 52 -11.82 8.18 8.67
C GLU A 52 -12.76 7.16 9.34
N ALA A 53 -12.89 5.97 8.78
CA ALA A 53 -13.75 4.90 9.27
C ALA A 53 -13.04 3.91 10.19
N LEU A 54 -11.80 4.16 10.61
CA LEU A 54 -11.04 3.25 11.49
C LEU A 54 -11.72 2.99 12.84
N GLY A 55 -12.55 3.90 13.32
CA GLY A 55 -13.37 3.70 14.53
C GLY A 55 -14.39 2.56 14.41
N SER A 56 -14.77 2.15 13.19
CA SER A 56 -15.72 1.06 12.94
C SER A 56 -15.06 -0.33 12.82
N LEU A 57 -13.73 -0.43 12.94
CA LEU A 57 -13.02 -1.71 12.79
C LEU A 57 -13.52 -2.80 13.74
N ALA A 58 -13.90 -2.47 14.99
CA ALA A 58 -14.44 -3.43 15.94
C ALA A 58 -15.70 -4.10 15.41
N GLN A 59 -16.66 -3.30 14.94
CA GLN A 59 -17.89 -3.80 14.34
C GLN A 59 -17.62 -4.64 13.09
N LEU A 60 -16.78 -4.12 12.18
CA LEU A 60 -16.38 -4.84 10.98
C LEU A 60 -15.76 -6.20 11.30
N PHE A 61 -14.83 -6.27 12.25
CA PHE A 61 -14.19 -7.52 12.63
C PHE A 61 -15.17 -8.52 13.24
N THR A 62 -16.16 -8.06 14.00
CA THR A 62 -17.23 -8.91 14.51
C THR A 62 -18.00 -9.55 13.35
N GLU A 63 -18.40 -8.77 12.35
CA GLU A 63 -19.12 -9.25 11.17
C GLU A 63 -18.27 -10.21 10.31
N LEU A 64 -16.97 -9.92 10.13
CA LEU A 64 -16.08 -10.77 9.36
C LEU A 64 -15.72 -12.08 10.07
N SER A 65 -15.69 -12.08 11.40
CA SER A 65 -15.26 -13.23 12.20
C SER A 65 -16.12 -14.47 12.00
N VAL A 66 -17.41 -14.29 11.73
CA VAL A 66 -18.39 -15.37 11.56
C VAL A 66 -18.47 -15.89 10.13
N GLN A 67 -17.74 -15.27 9.18
CA GLN A 67 -17.75 -15.67 7.79
C GLN A 67 -16.73 -16.78 7.50
N PRO A 68 -17.08 -17.82 6.72
CA PRO A 68 -16.17 -18.92 6.38
C PRO A 68 -15.18 -18.53 5.27
N ARG A 69 -14.62 -17.32 5.32
CA ARG A 69 -13.78 -16.71 4.29
C ARG A 69 -12.61 -15.97 4.92
N GLN A 70 -11.52 -15.83 4.17
CA GLN A 70 -10.38 -15.03 4.58
C GLN A 70 -10.52 -13.58 4.10
N PHE A 71 -10.06 -12.62 4.89
CA PHE A 71 -10.20 -11.21 4.59
C PHE A 71 -8.87 -10.49 4.73
N LEU A 72 -8.55 -9.68 3.73
CA LEU A 72 -7.50 -8.68 3.81
C LEU A 72 -8.18 -7.31 3.96
N VAL A 73 -8.14 -6.74 5.16
CA VAL A 73 -8.65 -5.39 5.43
C VAL A 73 -7.58 -4.40 5.04
N PHE A 74 -7.90 -3.54 4.08
CA PHE A 74 -6.99 -2.63 3.43
C PHE A 74 -7.30 -1.18 3.77
N ILE A 75 -6.31 -0.48 4.31
CA ILE A 75 -6.37 0.95 4.64
C ILE A 75 -5.38 1.66 3.73
N ASP A 76 -5.91 2.44 2.77
CA ASP A 76 -5.09 3.13 1.77
C ASP A 76 -4.73 4.54 2.23
N ASP A 77 -3.46 4.91 2.01
CA ASP A 77 -2.91 6.26 2.26
C ASP A 77 -3.09 6.75 3.70
N LEU A 78 -2.82 5.89 4.68
CA LEU A 78 -2.89 6.28 6.08
C LEU A 78 -1.82 7.33 6.40
N GLY A 79 -2.28 8.52 6.80
CA GLY A 79 -1.43 9.58 7.36
C GLY A 79 -1.14 9.29 8.83
N PHE A 80 0.14 9.36 9.21
CA PHE A 80 0.57 9.21 10.61
C PHE A 80 0.85 10.57 11.26
N GLU A 81 0.33 11.67 10.70
CA GLU A 81 0.66 13.03 11.15
C GLU A 81 -0.14 13.47 12.37
N ASP A 82 -1.42 13.13 12.41
CA ASP A 82 -2.28 13.47 13.54
C ASP A 82 -2.27 12.33 14.56
N GLN A 83 -1.29 12.34 15.46
CA GLN A 83 -1.20 11.36 16.54
C GLN A 83 -2.39 11.39 17.50
N ASP A 84 -3.10 12.51 17.56
CA ASP A 84 -4.31 12.69 18.36
C ASP A 84 -5.58 12.20 17.68
N SER A 85 -5.52 11.81 16.41
CA SER A 85 -6.68 11.24 15.73
C SER A 85 -7.01 9.86 16.29
N ALA A 86 -8.30 9.58 16.50
CA ALA A 86 -8.79 8.30 17.02
C ALA A 86 -8.40 7.10 16.13
N GLY A 87 -8.20 7.34 14.84
CA GLY A 87 -7.90 6.31 13.85
C GLY A 87 -6.56 5.58 14.06
N PRO A 88 -5.40 6.28 14.09
CA PRO A 88 -4.11 5.65 14.36
C PRO A 88 -4.03 4.97 15.73
N ARG A 89 -4.70 5.50 16.76
CA ARG A 89 -4.80 4.86 18.07
C ARG A 89 -5.59 3.55 18.02
N ALA A 90 -6.74 3.55 17.33
CA ALA A 90 -7.53 2.35 17.13
C ALA A 90 -6.73 1.27 16.39
N LEU A 91 -6.04 1.64 15.30
CA LEU A 91 -5.21 0.70 14.55
C LEU A 91 -4.07 0.11 15.40
N ARG A 92 -3.43 0.93 16.25
CA ARG A 92 -2.40 0.45 17.18
C ARG A 92 -2.94 -0.63 18.11
N SER A 93 -4.09 -0.39 18.74
CA SER A 93 -4.75 -1.36 19.64
C SER A 93 -4.99 -2.71 18.94
N TRP A 94 -5.42 -2.70 17.68
CA TRP A 94 -5.64 -3.92 16.90
C TRP A 94 -4.35 -4.66 16.53
N LEU A 95 -3.27 -3.94 16.27
CA LEU A 95 -1.97 -4.54 15.95
C LEU A 95 -1.26 -5.10 17.20
N GLU A 96 -1.50 -4.52 18.37
CA GLU A 96 -0.93 -4.96 19.65
C GLU A 96 -1.58 -6.21 20.22
N GLY A 97 -2.71 -6.66 19.68
CA GLY A 97 -3.43 -7.81 20.19
C GLY A 97 -4.13 -7.53 21.52
N GLY A 98 -4.72 -6.33 21.67
CA GLY A 98 -5.52 -5.95 22.84
C GLY A 98 -6.64 -6.95 23.20
N ILE A 99 -7.41 -6.63 24.23
CA ILE A 99 -8.47 -7.50 24.81
C ILE A 99 -9.46 -8.02 23.75
N GLU A 100 -9.71 -7.26 22.69
CA GLU A 100 -10.45 -7.70 21.51
C GLU A 100 -9.47 -8.26 20.47
N ALA A 101 -9.21 -9.56 20.55
CA ALA A 101 -8.32 -10.21 19.60
C ALA A 101 -8.89 -10.12 18.17
N ARG A 102 -8.05 -9.67 17.24
CA ARG A 102 -8.38 -9.67 15.81
C ARG A 102 -8.80 -11.09 15.36
N PRO A 103 -9.86 -11.24 14.53
CA PRO A 103 -10.29 -12.53 14.03
C PRO A 103 -9.18 -13.28 13.29
N ARG A 104 -9.15 -14.60 13.42
CA ARG A 104 -8.10 -15.44 12.78
C ARG A 104 -8.12 -15.36 11.27
N ASN A 105 -9.30 -15.15 10.68
CA ASN A 105 -9.52 -15.02 9.24
C ASN A 105 -9.29 -13.60 8.69
N VAL A 106 -8.77 -12.66 9.50
CA VAL A 106 -8.53 -11.27 9.10
C VAL A 106 -7.05 -10.93 9.23
N ARG A 107 -6.50 -10.23 8.22
CA ARG A 107 -5.22 -9.51 8.30
C ARG A 107 -5.40 -8.09 7.81
N ILE A 108 -4.57 -7.20 8.32
CA ILE A 108 -4.59 -5.77 7.98
C ILE A 108 -3.45 -5.49 7.01
N ALA A 109 -3.73 -4.69 5.97
CA ALA A 109 -2.74 -4.12 5.09
C ALA A 109 -2.90 -2.60 5.06
N VAL A 110 -1.82 -1.88 5.25
CA VAL A 110 -1.80 -0.42 5.26
C VAL A 110 -0.84 0.09 4.22
N THR A 111 -1.22 1.12 3.48
CA THR A 111 -0.27 1.89 2.68
C THR A 111 -0.03 3.26 3.31
N SER A 112 1.20 3.77 3.16
CA SER A 112 1.57 5.12 3.58
C SER A 112 2.50 5.75 2.54
N ASN A 113 2.28 7.03 2.27
CA ASN A 113 3.11 7.77 1.31
C ASN A 113 4.36 8.40 1.95
N ARG A 114 4.55 8.27 3.25
CA ARG A 114 5.64 8.94 3.97
C ARG A 114 6.82 8.03 4.22
N ARG A 115 8.02 8.58 4.02
CA ARG A 115 9.29 8.07 4.53
C ARG A 115 9.39 8.07 6.06
N ALA A 116 8.44 8.66 6.76
CA ALA A 116 8.48 8.91 8.20
C ALA A 116 8.28 7.64 9.06
N ILE A 117 8.27 6.46 8.46
CA ILE A 117 8.33 5.19 9.18
C ILE A 117 9.78 4.69 9.30
N VAL A 118 10.73 5.35 8.62
CA VAL A 118 12.17 5.05 8.73
C VAL A 118 12.86 6.24 9.41
N PRO A 119 13.73 6.03 10.40
CA PRO A 119 14.47 7.10 11.05
C PRO A 119 15.25 7.90 9.99
N ARG A 120 14.97 9.18 9.86
CA ARG A 120 15.92 10.10 9.21
C ARG A 120 17.16 10.15 10.08
N HIS A 121 18.33 10.08 9.45
CA HIS A 121 19.61 10.23 10.13
C HIS A 121 19.58 11.44 11.06
N LEU A 122 20.21 11.29 12.21
CA LEU A 122 20.33 12.20 13.36
C LEU A 122 20.68 13.69 13.08
N ALA A 123 20.90 14.08 11.83
CA ALA A 123 21.32 15.42 11.45
C ALA A 123 20.18 16.46 11.23
N GLU A 124 18.90 16.07 11.34
CA GLU A 124 17.74 16.99 11.18
C GLU A 124 16.96 17.21 12.49
N GLN A 125 17.60 16.98 13.65
CA GLN A 125 16.95 17.00 14.98
C GLN A 125 17.05 18.35 15.73
N ASP A 126 17.25 19.46 15.05
CA ASP A 126 17.40 20.79 15.68
C ASP A 126 16.07 21.57 15.83
N ASP A 127 14.95 20.90 16.17
CA ASP A 127 13.73 21.60 16.60
C ASP A 127 13.44 21.28 18.08
N PRO A 128 13.39 22.30 18.98
CA PRO A 128 13.49 22.10 20.43
C PRO A 128 12.19 21.72 21.15
N ILE A 129 11.10 21.40 20.47
CA ILE A 129 9.80 21.09 21.11
C ILE A 129 9.32 19.68 20.73
N ASN A 130 9.73 18.66 21.49
CA ASN A 130 9.26 17.26 21.48
C ASN A 130 9.28 16.47 20.15
N PRO A 131 10.38 16.42 19.40
CA PRO A 131 10.44 15.56 18.22
C PRO A 131 10.65 14.06 18.54
N ARG A 132 11.19 13.73 19.71
CA ARG A 132 11.58 12.34 20.07
C ARG A 132 10.38 11.43 20.28
N ASP A 133 9.40 11.84 21.05
CA ASP A 133 8.23 11.01 21.39
C ASP A 133 7.38 10.72 20.14
N ALA A 134 7.27 11.69 19.23
CA ALA A 134 6.55 11.55 17.98
C ALA A 134 7.21 10.58 16.96
N VAL A 135 8.55 10.51 16.97
CA VAL A 135 9.33 9.58 16.14
C VAL A 135 9.26 8.18 16.72
N ASP A 136 9.40 8.04 18.03
CA ASP A 136 9.37 6.74 18.71
C ASP A 136 7.99 6.08 18.59
N ASP A 137 6.92 6.84 18.67
CA ASP A 137 5.55 6.34 18.50
C ASP A 137 5.26 5.86 17.07
N ARG A 138 5.83 6.51 16.06
CA ARG A 138 5.69 6.10 14.64
C ARG A 138 6.49 4.85 14.32
N LEU A 139 7.70 4.74 14.86
CA LEU A 139 8.53 3.53 14.77
C LEU A 139 7.82 2.36 15.45
N ALA A 140 7.27 2.60 16.64
CA ALA A 140 6.54 1.60 17.40
C ALA A 140 5.31 1.04 16.65
N LEU A 141 4.63 1.84 15.83
CA LEU A 141 3.53 1.33 15.00
C LEU A 141 4.02 0.52 13.80
N ALA A 142 5.10 0.96 13.14
CA ALA A 142 5.67 0.25 11.99
C ALA A 142 6.23 -1.13 12.36
N ASP A 143 6.86 -1.23 13.53
CA ASP A 143 7.44 -2.48 14.04
C ASP A 143 6.37 -3.56 14.36
N ARG A 144 5.11 -3.16 14.52
CA ARG A 144 4.01 -4.10 14.73
C ARG A 144 3.54 -4.83 13.48
N PHE A 145 3.92 -4.32 12.30
CA PHE A 145 3.66 -5.03 11.05
C PHE A 145 4.74 -6.08 10.82
N GLY A 146 4.36 -7.34 10.85
CA GLY A 146 5.29 -8.44 10.61
C GLY A 146 5.84 -8.51 9.18
N LEU A 147 5.27 -7.73 8.23
CA LEU A 147 5.79 -7.57 6.88
C LEU A 147 5.76 -6.09 6.48
N SER A 148 6.93 -5.50 6.28
CA SER A 148 7.10 -4.13 5.83
C SER A 148 7.80 -4.09 4.47
N ILE A 149 7.20 -3.38 3.49
CA ILE A 149 7.71 -3.29 2.11
C ILE A 149 7.88 -1.82 1.74
N GLY A 150 9.13 -1.44 1.44
CA GLY A 150 9.48 -0.08 1.03
C GLY A 150 9.40 0.11 -0.49
N PHE A 151 8.79 1.22 -0.92
CA PHE A 151 8.72 1.66 -2.31
C PHE A 151 9.54 2.93 -2.47
N HIS A 152 10.73 2.80 -3.04
CA HIS A 152 11.66 3.90 -3.21
C HIS A 152 11.32 4.75 -4.44
N ASN A 153 12.03 5.88 -4.60
CA ASN A 153 11.89 6.72 -5.77
C ASN A 153 12.27 5.94 -7.03
N CYS A 154 11.49 6.15 -8.08
CA CYS A 154 11.71 5.55 -9.38
C CYS A 154 12.94 6.19 -10.05
N SER A 155 13.94 5.39 -10.38
CA SER A 155 15.04 5.80 -11.24
C SER A 155 14.56 6.03 -12.69
N GLN A 156 15.44 6.52 -13.55
CA GLN A 156 15.11 6.62 -14.97
C GLN A 156 14.91 5.24 -15.60
N ASP A 157 15.80 4.31 -15.27
CA ASP A 157 15.77 2.95 -15.81
C ASP A 157 14.53 2.18 -15.32
N ASP A 158 14.16 2.32 -14.04
CA ASP A 158 12.92 1.75 -13.51
C ASP A 158 11.69 2.31 -14.25
N TYR A 159 11.66 3.63 -14.48
CA TYR A 159 10.55 4.27 -15.20
C TYR A 159 10.41 3.73 -16.61
N LEU A 160 11.51 3.63 -17.35
CA LEU A 160 11.52 3.08 -18.71
C LEU A 160 11.16 1.59 -18.72
N ALA A 161 11.62 0.82 -17.76
CA ALA A 161 11.26 -0.59 -17.62
C ALA A 161 9.76 -0.76 -17.35
N ILE A 162 9.15 0.11 -16.54
CA ILE A 162 7.69 0.11 -16.29
C ILE A 162 6.93 0.45 -17.58
N VAL A 163 7.36 1.46 -18.33
CA VAL A 163 6.75 1.82 -19.64
C VAL A 163 6.85 0.64 -20.60
N ALA A 164 8.04 0.06 -20.75
CA ALA A 164 8.29 -1.08 -21.63
C ALA A 164 7.38 -2.27 -21.27
N GLY A 165 7.25 -2.58 -19.97
CA GLY A 165 6.39 -3.66 -19.50
C GLY A 165 4.92 -3.46 -19.88
N TYR A 166 4.37 -2.28 -19.68
CA TYR A 166 3.01 -1.97 -20.11
C TYR A 166 2.85 -1.99 -21.63
N CYS A 167 3.79 -1.39 -22.37
CA CYS A 167 3.71 -1.36 -23.83
C CYS A 167 3.78 -2.76 -24.42
N THR A 168 4.60 -3.65 -23.88
CA THR A 168 4.64 -5.07 -24.25
C THR A 168 3.31 -5.76 -23.96
N GLN A 169 2.73 -5.53 -22.78
CA GLN A 169 1.46 -6.14 -22.38
C GLN A 169 0.30 -5.76 -23.29
N TYR A 170 0.26 -4.50 -23.76
CA TYR A 170 -0.82 -3.98 -24.59
C TYR A 170 -0.49 -3.90 -26.09
N GLY A 171 0.67 -4.39 -26.51
CA GLY A 171 1.11 -4.39 -27.90
C GLY A 171 1.21 -2.97 -28.46
N LEU A 172 1.82 -2.05 -27.71
CA LEU A 172 1.99 -0.64 -28.09
C LEU A 172 3.43 -0.37 -28.49
N ASP A 173 3.61 0.33 -29.61
CA ASP A 173 4.89 0.91 -29.96
C ASP A 173 5.15 2.17 -29.13
N TRP A 174 6.39 2.36 -28.69
CA TRP A 174 6.77 3.49 -27.88
C TRP A 174 8.20 3.95 -28.15
N ASP A 175 8.49 5.19 -27.84
CA ASP A 175 9.81 5.79 -27.96
C ASP A 175 10.31 6.26 -26.59
N GLU A 176 11.58 5.95 -26.30
CA GLU A 176 12.21 6.26 -25.02
C GLU A 176 12.30 7.77 -24.78
N ALA A 177 12.67 8.53 -25.80
CA ALA A 177 12.79 9.99 -25.70
C ALA A 177 11.44 10.64 -25.40
N ALA A 178 10.36 10.16 -26.03
CA ALA A 178 9.00 10.61 -25.77
C ALA A 178 8.54 10.28 -24.35
N ALA A 179 8.86 9.08 -23.84
CA ALA A 179 8.55 8.69 -22.48
C ALA A 179 9.28 9.56 -21.44
N LEU A 180 10.56 9.85 -21.67
CA LEU A 180 11.36 10.71 -20.80
C LEU A 180 10.86 12.16 -20.84
N GLU A 181 10.51 12.69 -22.00
CA GLU A 181 9.94 14.02 -22.13
C GLU A 181 8.60 14.12 -21.38
N TRP A 182 7.74 13.10 -21.49
CA TRP A 182 6.50 13.02 -20.73
C TRP A 182 6.74 13.09 -19.21
N SER A 183 7.72 12.33 -18.71
CA SER A 183 8.06 12.33 -17.28
C SER A 183 8.57 13.70 -16.80
N LYS A 184 9.38 14.37 -17.63
CA LYS A 184 9.89 15.74 -17.36
C LYS A 184 8.75 16.76 -17.26
N ARG A 185 7.80 16.72 -18.20
CA ARG A 185 6.63 17.62 -18.18
C ARG A 185 5.74 17.40 -16.96
N ARG A 186 5.69 16.18 -16.41
CA ARG A 186 4.95 15.85 -15.19
C ARG A 186 5.74 16.10 -13.91
N GLY A 187 7.02 16.45 -14.00
CA GLY A 187 7.89 16.73 -12.86
C GLY A 187 8.19 15.51 -11.98
N ALA A 188 7.88 14.28 -12.44
CA ALA A 188 8.05 13.07 -11.65
C ALA A 188 8.25 11.83 -12.53
N ARG A 189 9.00 10.86 -11.98
CA ARG A 189 9.08 9.49 -12.50
C ARG A 189 8.40 8.57 -11.50
N SER A 190 7.36 7.86 -11.95
CA SER A 190 6.62 6.92 -11.11
C SER A 190 5.81 5.97 -11.97
N GLY A 191 5.34 4.87 -11.41
CA GLY A 191 4.43 3.95 -12.09
C GLY A 191 3.14 4.63 -12.56
N ARG A 192 2.63 5.62 -11.79
CA ARG A 192 1.46 6.43 -12.21
C ARG A 192 1.76 7.24 -13.46
N VAL A 193 2.92 7.89 -13.54
CA VAL A 193 3.30 8.70 -14.70
C VAL A 193 3.55 7.82 -15.92
N ALA A 194 4.15 6.64 -15.73
CA ALA A 194 4.32 5.64 -16.77
C ALA A 194 2.96 5.15 -17.30
N TRP A 195 2.02 4.82 -16.41
CA TRP A 195 0.66 4.44 -16.82
C TRP A 195 -0.07 5.53 -17.61
N GLN A 196 0.06 6.80 -17.19
CA GLN A 196 -0.52 7.93 -17.92
C GLN A 196 0.06 8.08 -19.32
N PHE A 197 1.37 7.84 -19.48
CA PHE A 197 2.01 7.84 -20.80
C PHE A 197 1.47 6.71 -21.68
N VAL A 198 1.38 5.51 -21.14
CA VAL A 198 0.84 4.34 -21.87
C VAL A 198 -0.64 4.54 -22.23
N THR A 199 -1.43 5.15 -21.35
CA THR A 199 -2.83 5.50 -21.65
C THR A 199 -2.91 6.47 -22.83
N GLU A 200 -2.04 7.46 -22.87
CA GLU A 200 -1.97 8.43 -24.00
C GLU A 200 -1.58 7.73 -25.29
N LEU A 201 -0.59 6.82 -25.28
CA LEU A 201 -0.19 6.03 -26.45
C LEU A 201 -1.33 5.16 -26.96
N ALA A 202 -2.02 4.46 -26.06
CA ALA A 202 -3.15 3.61 -26.41
C ALA A 202 -4.30 4.41 -27.05
N GLY A 203 -4.62 5.58 -26.45
CA GLY A 203 -5.63 6.47 -27.01
C GLY A 203 -5.30 6.95 -28.42
N ARG A 204 -4.04 7.33 -28.68
CA ARG A 204 -3.57 7.70 -30.03
C ARG A 204 -3.61 6.53 -31.02
N ALA A 205 -3.37 5.31 -30.54
CA ALA A 205 -3.44 4.10 -31.35
C ALA A 205 -4.89 3.55 -31.50
N GLY A 206 -5.90 4.21 -30.93
CA GLY A 206 -7.29 3.74 -30.98
C GLY A 206 -7.53 2.44 -30.20
N LYS A 207 -6.68 2.14 -29.20
CA LYS A 207 -6.76 0.92 -28.36
C LYS A 207 -7.34 1.22 -26.99
N ALA A 208 -8.10 0.27 -26.45
CA ALA A 208 -8.47 0.22 -25.03
C ALA A 208 -7.34 -0.47 -24.21
N LEU A 209 -7.23 -0.12 -22.91
CA LEU A 209 -6.30 -0.72 -21.95
C LEU A 209 -7.02 -1.62 -20.94
#